data_df6f1ab52d6ad74f066357fc413d19aa
#
_entry.id   df6f1ab52d6ad74f066357fc413d19aa
#
_cell.length_a   1.000
_cell.length_b   1.000
_cell.length_c   1.000
_cell.angle_alpha   90.00
_cell.angle_beta   90.00
_cell.angle_gamma   90.00
#
_symmetry.space_group_name_H-M   'P 1'
#
loop_
_entity.id
_entity.type
_entity.pdbx_description
1 polymer ?
#
loop_
_entity_poly.entity_id
_entity_poly.type
_entity_poly.pdbx_seq_one_letter_code
_entity_poly.pdbx_strand_id
1 'polypeptide(L)'
;MAGLIEDYALIGDMQTAALIGRDGSADWLCLPRFDSPACFAALLGDQRNGHWMIAPTASQGPPSRRGEVTRRYRGDSLILETEWRTAGGAVRLTDFMPPRVNTTRDTIGRSATRRRRSATCR
;
A
#
# COMPACT_ATOMS: atom_id res chain seq x y z
N MET A 1 3.51 -7.39 -14.67
CA MET A 1 2.84 -6.32 -15.43
C MET A 1 2.08 -5.45 -14.44
N ALA A 2 2.30 -4.16 -14.49
CA ALA A 2 1.56 -3.22 -13.66
C ALA A 2 0.06 -3.36 -13.89
N GLY A 3 -0.75 -3.15 -12.84
CA GLY A 3 -2.20 -3.08 -12.97
C GLY A 3 -2.65 -1.83 -13.75
N LEU A 4 -3.95 -1.72 -14.00
CA LEU A 4 -4.52 -0.49 -14.55
C LEU A 4 -4.37 0.64 -13.54
N ILE A 5 -4.22 1.88 -13.99
CA ILE A 5 -4.02 3.02 -13.09
C ILE A 5 -5.21 3.21 -12.12
N GLU A 6 -6.40 2.85 -12.54
CA GLU A 6 -7.63 2.87 -11.74
C GLU A 6 -7.65 1.83 -10.61
N ASP A 7 -6.77 0.83 -10.69
CA ASP A 7 -6.61 -0.18 -9.64
C ASP A 7 -5.68 0.27 -8.52
N TYR A 8 -5.02 1.41 -8.67
CA TYR A 8 -4.15 1.96 -7.65
C TYR A 8 -4.87 2.95 -6.74
N ALA A 9 -4.53 2.91 -5.46
CA ALA A 9 -4.90 3.90 -4.47
C ALA A 9 -3.63 4.49 -3.88
N LEU A 10 -3.68 5.76 -3.50
CA LEU A 10 -2.55 6.49 -2.97
C LEU A 10 -2.65 6.57 -1.44
N ILE A 11 -1.54 6.30 -0.76
CA ILE A 11 -1.33 6.67 0.64
C ILE A 11 -0.11 7.57 0.73
N GLY A 12 -0.08 8.49 1.69
CA GLY A 12 1.01 9.44 1.78
C GLY A 12 1.10 10.15 3.12
N ASP A 13 2.22 10.84 3.33
CA ASP A 13 2.52 11.61 4.53
C ASP A 13 2.84 13.08 4.20
N MET A 14 2.45 13.54 3.02
CA MET A 14 2.69 14.88 2.46
C MET A 14 4.14 15.14 2.03
N GLN A 15 5.08 14.22 2.26
CA GLN A 15 6.46 14.31 1.81
C GLN A 15 6.81 13.24 0.78
N THR A 16 6.11 12.12 0.83
CA THR A 16 6.15 11.05 -0.16
C THR A 16 4.79 10.33 -0.21
N ALA A 17 4.64 9.45 -1.19
CA ALA A 17 3.44 8.65 -1.35
C ALA A 17 3.79 7.24 -1.82
N ALA A 18 2.90 6.29 -1.56
CA ALA A 18 2.94 4.95 -2.12
C ALA A 18 1.67 4.68 -2.94
N LEU A 19 1.81 3.93 -4.01
CA LEU A 19 0.71 3.41 -4.80
C LEU A 19 0.42 1.97 -4.41
N ILE A 20 -0.81 1.73 -3.99
CA ILE A 20 -1.28 0.44 -3.51
C ILE A 20 -2.26 -0.15 -4.51
N GLY A 21 -1.90 -1.28 -5.10
CA GLY A 21 -2.76 -2.02 -6.00
C GLY A 21 -3.96 -2.66 -5.27
N ARG A 22 -5.02 -2.95 -6.01
CA ARG A 22 -6.22 -3.61 -5.51
C ARG A 22 -5.92 -5.03 -4.97
N ASP A 23 -4.86 -5.63 -5.43
CA ASP A 23 -4.35 -6.93 -4.97
C ASP A 23 -3.59 -6.87 -3.64
N GLY A 24 -3.40 -5.66 -3.08
CA GLY A 24 -2.66 -5.44 -1.85
C GLY A 24 -1.16 -5.24 -2.03
N SER A 25 -0.68 -5.11 -3.27
CA SER A 25 0.71 -4.81 -3.57
C SER A 25 1.00 -3.31 -3.47
N ALA A 26 2.11 -2.94 -2.88
CA ALA A 26 2.71 -1.61 -2.99
C ALA A 26 3.73 -1.64 -4.11
N ASP A 27 3.40 -1.03 -5.24
CA ASP A 27 4.17 -1.12 -6.48
C ASP A 27 5.00 0.13 -6.77
N TRP A 28 4.78 1.19 -6.02
CA TRP A 28 5.56 2.42 -6.10
C TRP A 28 5.75 3.04 -4.73
N LEU A 29 6.99 3.39 -4.40
CA LEU A 29 7.35 4.14 -3.20
C LEU A 29 8.74 4.74 -3.35
N CYS A 30 8.87 6.04 -3.16
CA CYS A 30 10.14 6.74 -2.97
C CYS A 30 10.29 7.15 -1.51
N LEU A 31 11.46 6.99 -0.95
CA LEU A 31 11.78 7.40 0.42
C LEU A 31 13.13 8.13 0.46
N PRO A 32 13.27 9.17 1.28
CA PRO A 32 12.26 9.74 2.22
C PRO A 32 11.28 10.73 1.57
N ARG A 33 11.48 11.13 0.31
CA ARG A 33 10.70 12.17 -0.38
C ARG A 33 10.25 11.69 -1.75
N PHE A 34 9.32 12.43 -2.39
CA PHE A 34 8.85 12.15 -3.76
C PHE A 34 9.97 12.09 -4.81
N ASP A 35 11.00 12.91 -4.63
CA ASP A 35 12.14 13.04 -5.54
C ASP A 35 13.32 12.12 -5.17
N SER A 36 13.17 11.27 -4.17
CA SER A 36 14.17 10.28 -3.78
C SER A 36 14.12 9.05 -4.69
N PRO A 37 15.21 8.25 -4.75
CA PRO A 37 15.20 6.99 -5.46
C PRO A 37 14.06 6.08 -5.02
N ALA A 38 13.47 5.33 -5.96
CA ALA A 38 12.39 4.42 -5.67
C ALA A 38 12.85 3.21 -4.86
N CYS A 39 12.17 2.93 -3.74
CA CYS A 39 12.31 1.70 -2.98
C CYS A 39 11.53 0.55 -3.61
N PHE A 40 10.37 0.86 -4.19
CA PHE A 40 9.55 -0.06 -4.96
C PHE A 40 9.21 0.60 -6.29
N ALA A 41 9.36 -0.13 -7.38
CA ALA A 41 9.19 0.37 -8.74
C ALA A 41 8.51 -0.66 -9.67
N ALA A 42 7.77 -1.62 -9.13
CA ALA A 42 7.04 -2.63 -9.92
C ALA A 42 6.04 -1.96 -10.89
N LEU A 43 5.55 -0.76 -10.57
CA LEU A 43 4.70 0.06 -11.45
C LEU A 43 5.33 0.30 -12.82
N LEU A 44 6.66 0.44 -12.91
CA LEU A 44 7.38 0.73 -14.16
C LEU A 44 7.74 -0.52 -14.97
N GLY A 45 7.40 -1.69 -14.47
CA GLY A 45 7.76 -2.94 -15.14
C GLY A 45 7.03 -4.14 -14.56
N ASP A 46 7.70 -4.90 -13.73
CA ASP A 46 7.11 -6.05 -13.06
C ASP A 46 7.60 -6.16 -11.60
N GLN A 47 7.16 -7.22 -10.92
CA GLN A 47 7.47 -7.45 -9.51
C GLN A 47 8.97 -7.55 -9.20
N ARG A 48 9.83 -7.86 -10.19
CA ARG A 48 11.28 -7.88 -10.04
C ARG A 48 11.88 -6.50 -9.78
N ASN A 49 11.14 -5.44 -10.15
CA ASN A 49 11.54 -4.05 -9.89
C ASN A 49 11.26 -3.62 -8.43
N GLY A 50 10.86 -4.56 -7.58
CA GLY A 50 10.58 -4.31 -6.17
C GLY A 50 9.12 -3.96 -5.89
N HIS A 51 8.52 -4.70 -4.97
CA HIS A 51 7.17 -4.49 -4.46
C HIS A 51 7.06 -5.04 -3.04
N TRP A 52 5.98 -4.70 -2.37
CA TRP A 52 5.64 -5.26 -1.07
C TRP A 52 4.16 -5.61 -1.02
N MET A 53 3.84 -6.90 -0.91
CA MET A 53 2.48 -7.40 -0.94
C MET A 53 2.04 -7.96 0.41
N ILE A 54 0.81 -7.60 0.82
CA ILE A 54 0.07 -8.28 1.88
C ILE A 54 -1.34 -8.52 1.34
N ALA A 55 -1.70 -9.78 1.18
CA ALA A 55 -3.01 -10.18 0.67
C ALA A 55 -3.37 -11.58 1.18
N PRO A 56 -4.67 -11.94 1.26
CA PRO A 56 -5.06 -13.31 1.53
C PRO A 56 -4.56 -14.25 0.44
N THR A 57 -4.13 -15.44 0.80
CA THR A 57 -3.67 -16.46 -0.18
C THR A 57 -4.75 -16.78 -1.22
N ALA A 58 -6.03 -16.79 -0.79
CA ALA A 58 -7.16 -17.02 -1.69
C ALA A 58 -7.32 -15.93 -2.76
N SER A 59 -6.89 -14.70 -2.50
CA SER A 59 -6.99 -13.60 -3.48
C SER A 59 -5.95 -13.71 -4.60
N GLN A 60 -4.94 -14.53 -4.43
CA GLN A 60 -3.89 -14.78 -5.42
C GLN A 60 -4.22 -15.95 -6.36
N GLY A 61 -5.35 -16.62 -6.13
CA GLY A 61 -5.85 -17.71 -6.95
C GLY A 61 -6.50 -17.25 -8.27
N PRO A 62 -7.06 -18.20 -9.03
CA PRO A 62 -7.79 -17.89 -10.26
C PRO A 62 -8.99 -16.97 -9.95
N PRO A 63 -9.45 -16.18 -10.93
CA PRO A 63 -10.54 -15.21 -10.74
C PRO A 63 -11.79 -15.77 -10.04
N SER A 64 -12.12 -17.04 -10.30
CA SER A 64 -13.24 -17.74 -9.69
C SER A 64 -13.15 -17.93 -8.17
N ARG A 65 -11.95 -17.78 -7.58
CA ARG A 65 -11.69 -17.97 -6.15
C ARG A 65 -11.29 -16.68 -5.42
N ARG A 66 -11.04 -15.59 -6.15
CA ARG A 66 -10.49 -14.36 -5.56
C ARG A 66 -11.43 -13.68 -4.56
N GLY A 67 -12.72 -13.99 -4.58
CA GLY A 67 -13.69 -13.33 -3.74
C GLY A 67 -13.92 -11.86 -4.14
N GLU A 68 -14.70 -11.17 -3.34
CA GLU A 68 -15.02 -9.77 -3.53
C GLU A 68 -13.97 -8.88 -2.85
N VAL A 69 -13.52 -7.83 -3.54
CA VAL A 69 -12.58 -6.84 -3.01
C VAL A 69 -13.24 -5.48 -3.00
N THR A 70 -13.34 -4.87 -1.83
CA THR A 70 -13.82 -3.50 -1.65
C THR A 70 -12.72 -2.64 -1.06
N ARG A 71 -12.64 -1.38 -1.51
CA ARG A 71 -11.68 -0.40 -1.01
C ARG A 71 -12.36 0.92 -0.73
N ARG A 72 -11.89 1.57 0.33
CA ARG A 72 -12.32 2.92 0.69
C ARG A 72 -11.25 3.64 1.50
N TYR A 73 -11.28 4.95 1.47
CA TYR A 73 -10.56 5.75 2.46
C TYR A 73 -11.42 5.91 3.72
N ARG A 74 -10.78 5.96 4.87
CA ARG A 74 -11.45 6.23 6.13
C ARG A 74 -11.69 7.72 6.27
N GLY A 75 -12.96 8.15 6.10
CA GLY A 75 -13.31 9.58 6.11
C GLY A 75 -12.46 10.37 5.09
N ASP A 76 -12.13 11.61 5.44
CA ASP A 76 -11.33 12.52 4.61
C ASP A 76 -9.82 12.34 4.85
N SER A 77 -9.36 11.11 4.96
CA SER A 77 -7.97 10.78 5.23
C SER A 77 -7.35 9.94 4.12
N LEU A 78 -6.01 9.82 4.12
CA LEU A 78 -5.27 8.88 3.28
C LEU A 78 -5.05 7.52 3.97
N ILE A 79 -5.93 7.14 4.89
CA ILE A 79 -5.96 5.80 5.48
C ILE A 79 -6.81 4.91 4.58
N LEU A 80 -6.15 4.00 3.87
CA LEU A 80 -6.79 3.10 2.91
C LEU A 80 -7.21 1.81 3.63
N GLU A 81 -8.48 1.44 3.52
CA GLU A 81 -9.00 0.15 3.95
C GLU A 81 -9.32 -0.69 2.72
N THR A 82 -8.72 -1.87 2.64
CA THR A 82 -9.02 -2.88 1.63
C THR A 82 -9.60 -4.10 2.33
N GLU A 83 -10.78 -4.54 1.94
CA GLU A 83 -11.43 -5.73 2.48
C GLU A 83 -11.60 -6.78 1.39
N TRP A 84 -11.14 -7.98 1.67
CA TRP A 84 -11.35 -9.17 0.84
C TRP A 84 -12.35 -10.08 1.54
N ARG A 85 -13.39 -10.46 0.82
CA ARG A 85 -14.37 -11.46 1.26
C ARG A 85 -14.20 -12.73 0.45
N THR A 86 -13.80 -13.79 1.10
CA THR A 86 -13.60 -15.11 0.51
C THR A 86 -14.52 -16.12 1.15
N ALA A 87 -14.63 -17.31 0.59
CA ALA A 87 -15.41 -18.40 1.18
C ALA A 87 -14.94 -18.79 2.60
N GLY A 88 -13.67 -18.55 2.92
CA GLY A 88 -13.07 -18.86 4.23
C GLY A 88 -13.18 -17.72 5.26
N GLY A 89 -13.73 -16.57 4.89
CA GLY A 89 -13.86 -15.42 5.79
C GLY A 89 -13.51 -14.08 5.16
N ALA A 90 -13.47 -13.05 5.97
CA ALA A 90 -13.13 -11.70 5.54
C ALA A 90 -11.79 -11.23 6.16
N VAL A 91 -10.97 -10.57 5.34
CA VAL A 91 -9.72 -9.95 5.78
C VAL A 91 -9.77 -8.47 5.46
N ARG A 92 -9.49 -7.62 6.44
CA ARG A 92 -9.33 -6.18 6.24
C ARG A 92 -7.89 -5.79 6.44
N LEU A 93 -7.32 -5.14 5.44
CA LEU A 93 -6.00 -4.52 5.48
C LEU A 93 -6.18 -3.01 5.60
N THR A 94 -5.41 -2.40 6.50
CA THR A 94 -5.35 -0.94 6.66
C THR A 94 -3.95 -0.46 6.32
N ASP A 95 -3.83 0.35 5.28
CA ASP A 95 -2.59 0.95 4.83
C ASP A 95 -2.61 2.45 5.10
N PHE A 96 -1.55 2.98 5.72
CA PHE A 96 -1.39 4.41 5.95
C PHE A 96 0.08 4.80 6.17
N MET A 97 0.38 6.06 5.95
CA MET A 97 1.64 6.69 6.32
C MET A 97 1.37 7.74 7.40
N PRO A 98 1.94 7.59 8.62
CA PRO A 98 1.79 8.62 9.64
C PRO A 98 2.51 9.90 9.20
N PRO A 99 1.91 11.09 9.42
CA PRO A 99 2.59 12.35 9.16
C PRO A 99 3.92 12.41 9.90
N ARG A 100 4.94 12.94 9.23
CA ARG A 100 6.23 13.19 9.87
C ARG A 100 6.17 14.51 10.62
N VAL A 101 6.48 14.46 11.92
CA VAL A 101 6.66 15.68 12.71
C VAL A 101 8.04 16.24 12.36
N ASN A 102 8.08 17.47 11.82
CA ASN A 102 9.34 18.21 11.69
C ASN A 102 9.81 18.60 13.08
N THR A 103 10.54 17.73 13.73
CA THR A 103 11.36 18.16 14.89
C THR A 103 12.48 18.99 14.31
N THR A 104 12.36 20.28 14.41
CA THR A 104 13.40 21.25 14.05
C THR A 104 14.66 20.89 14.84
N ARG A 105 15.71 20.58 14.14
CA ARG A 105 17.08 20.21 14.59
C ARG A 105 17.32 18.71 14.72
N ASP A 106 18.30 18.28 13.95
CA ASP A 106 19.15 17.14 14.14
C ASP A 106 18.53 15.76 13.90
N THR A 107 18.05 15.53 12.68
CA THR A 107 18.24 14.17 12.21
C THR A 107 18.28 14.14 10.68
N ILE A 108 19.33 14.66 10.13
CA ILE A 108 19.82 14.19 8.84
C ILE A 108 20.04 12.69 9.02
N GLY A 109 19.15 11.87 8.53
CA GLY A 109 19.39 10.46 8.28
C GLY A 109 18.63 9.40 9.05
N ARG A 110 17.65 9.68 9.92
CA ARG A 110 16.98 8.61 10.67
C ARG A 110 15.46 8.70 10.85
N SER A 111 14.76 9.43 10.02
CA SER A 111 13.30 9.28 9.99
C SER A 111 12.91 8.32 8.87
N ALA A 112 13.07 7.04 9.13
CA ALA A 112 12.45 6.03 8.29
C ALA A 112 10.94 6.23 8.37
N THR A 113 10.33 6.68 7.29
CA THR A 113 8.88 6.73 7.17
C THR A 113 8.37 5.30 7.31
N ARG A 114 7.77 5.00 8.43
CA ARG A 114 7.19 3.68 8.67
C ARG A 114 5.86 3.60 7.95
N ARG A 115 5.83 2.91 6.82
CA ARG A 115 4.59 2.37 6.30
C ARG A 115 4.07 1.36 7.31
N ARG A 116 2.88 1.60 7.84
CA ARG A 116 2.21 0.65 8.71
C ARG A 116 1.10 -0.04 7.94
N ARG A 117 1.07 -1.34 8.09
CA ARG A 117 -0.02 -2.20 7.62
C ARG A 117 -0.53 -2.99 8.82
N SER A 118 -1.83 -3.08 8.95
CA SER A 118 -2.46 -3.99 9.89
C SER A 118 -3.50 -4.84 9.17
N ALA A 119 -3.54 -6.12 9.45
CA ALA A 119 -4.52 -7.05 8.93
C ALA A 119 -5.39 -7.55 10.10
N THR A 120 -6.70 -7.52 9.90
CA THR A 120 -7.67 -8.08 10.85
C THR A 120 -8.48 -9.13 10.14
N CYS A 121 -8.46 -10.36 10.66
CA CYS A 121 -9.33 -11.45 10.23
C CYS A 121 -10.62 -11.44 11.03
N ARG A 122 -11.75 -11.69 10.38
CA ARG A 122 -13.07 -11.93 10.98
C ARG A 122 -13.68 -13.18 10.39
#